data_f6576ea56957ae090d2b5457d8f20f7e
#
_entry.id   f6576ea56957ae090d2b5457d8f20f7e
#
_cell.length_a   1.000
_cell.length_b   1.000
_cell.length_c   1.000
_cell.angle_alpha   90.00
_cell.angle_beta   90.00
_cell.angle_gamma   90.00
#
_symmetry.space_group_name_H-M   'P 1'
#
loop_
_entity.id
_entity.type
_entity.pdbx_description
1 polymer ?
#
loop_
_entity_poly.entity_id
_entity_poly.type
_entity_poly.pdbx_seq_one_letter_code
_entity_poly.pdbx_strand_id
1 'polypeptide(L)'
;MKPEDIVPEFRVEAKDYARPTPVEGVRILSLTRFIDDRGFFMEIFRSRAAHDGGKPLAEFFRGVDAAQMNYSIVDADNHIKGLHYHLKQDDIWFFPPPSKAKIVLYDIRKDSPTRGATQVVVAGGGKDLLVRIPAGVAHGYRPLTNPCALLYFVTVVFDPASPDEYRVAWDHPAVRDLWEIPNG
;
A
#
# COMPACT_ATOMS: atom_id res chain seq x y z
N MET A 1 4.84 -28.26 -28.78
CA MET A 1 6.09 -27.46 -28.68
C MET A 1 6.55 -27.50 -27.22
N LYS A 2 7.80 -27.77 -26.98
CA LYS A 2 8.44 -27.81 -25.66
C LYS A 2 9.52 -26.72 -25.57
N PRO A 3 10.00 -26.34 -24.38
CA PRO A 3 11.08 -25.34 -24.26
C PRO A 3 12.32 -25.65 -25.08
N GLU A 4 12.66 -26.93 -25.24
CA GLU A 4 13.79 -27.38 -26.08
C GLU A 4 13.58 -27.11 -27.57
N ASP A 5 12.36 -26.88 -28.03
CA ASP A 5 12.06 -26.53 -29.43
C ASP A 5 12.31 -25.04 -29.75
N ILE A 6 12.61 -24.24 -28.71
CA ILE A 6 12.95 -22.81 -28.83
C ILE A 6 14.45 -22.64 -28.95
N VAL A 7 14.91 -21.74 -29.81
CA VAL A 7 16.34 -21.44 -29.96
C VAL A 7 16.95 -20.96 -28.63
N PRO A 8 18.19 -21.41 -28.28
CA PRO A 8 18.72 -21.24 -26.92
C PRO A 8 18.73 -19.83 -26.37
N GLU A 9 19.01 -18.83 -27.20
CA GLU A 9 19.08 -17.43 -26.82
C GLU A 9 17.72 -16.81 -26.37
N PHE A 10 16.60 -17.46 -26.70
CA PHE A 10 15.25 -17.03 -26.31
C PHE A 10 14.63 -17.95 -25.26
N ARG A 11 15.36 -18.95 -24.77
CA ARG A 11 14.89 -19.80 -23.69
C ARG A 11 15.00 -19.05 -22.38
N VAL A 12 13.86 -18.83 -21.73
CA VAL A 12 13.76 -18.24 -20.41
C VAL A 12 12.91 -19.16 -19.53
N GLU A 13 13.10 -19.06 -18.23
CA GLU A 13 12.23 -19.76 -17.29
C GLU A 13 10.80 -19.24 -17.38
N ALA A 14 9.84 -20.12 -17.14
CA ALA A 14 8.44 -19.72 -17.07
C ALA A 14 8.26 -18.67 -15.96
N LYS A 15 7.47 -17.65 -16.26
CA LYS A 15 7.17 -16.60 -15.28
C LYS A 15 6.53 -17.21 -14.04
N ASP A 16 7.13 -16.96 -12.89
CA ASP A 16 6.56 -17.34 -11.61
C ASP A 16 5.39 -16.40 -11.27
N TYR A 17 4.21 -17.00 -11.07
CA TYR A 17 2.99 -16.30 -10.63
C TYR A 17 2.67 -16.58 -9.16
N ALA A 18 3.58 -17.21 -8.41
CA ALA A 18 3.40 -17.40 -6.99
C ALA A 18 3.19 -16.05 -6.29
N ARG A 19 2.20 -16.00 -5.41
CA ARG A 19 1.95 -14.79 -4.62
C ARG A 19 2.97 -14.74 -3.50
N PRO A 20 3.70 -13.62 -3.33
CA PRO A 20 4.58 -13.47 -2.19
C PRO A 20 3.78 -13.58 -0.89
N THR A 21 4.41 -14.06 0.16
CA THR A 21 3.81 -14.13 1.50
C THR A 21 3.41 -12.72 1.94
N PRO A 22 2.14 -12.47 2.29
CA PRO A 22 1.72 -11.18 2.79
C PRO A 22 2.48 -10.82 4.07
N VAL A 23 2.81 -9.54 4.24
CA VAL A 23 3.39 -9.04 5.49
C VAL A 23 2.34 -9.13 6.59
N GLU A 24 2.69 -9.71 7.72
CA GLU A 24 1.79 -9.93 8.87
C GLU A 24 1.17 -8.60 9.35
N GLY A 25 -0.15 -8.62 9.52
CA GLY A 25 -0.92 -7.46 9.99
C GLY A 25 -1.26 -6.43 8.90
N VAL A 26 -0.65 -6.50 7.72
CA VAL A 26 -1.08 -5.70 6.57
C VAL A 26 -2.45 -6.18 6.11
N ARG A 27 -3.40 -5.25 5.99
CA ARG A 27 -4.76 -5.55 5.51
C ARG A 27 -5.05 -4.74 4.26
N ILE A 28 -5.66 -5.39 3.28
CA ILE A 28 -6.05 -4.76 2.00
C ILE A 28 -7.54 -5.00 1.79
N LEU A 29 -8.28 -3.92 1.55
CA LEU A 29 -9.70 -3.97 1.22
C LEU A 29 -9.95 -3.32 -0.13
N SER A 30 -10.61 -4.03 -1.04
CA SER A 30 -11.14 -3.45 -2.27
C SER A 30 -12.44 -2.71 -1.96
N LEU A 31 -12.50 -1.46 -2.37
CA LEU A 31 -13.69 -0.62 -2.22
C LEU A 31 -14.64 -0.83 -3.41
N THR A 32 -15.93 -0.65 -3.15
CA THR A 32 -16.98 -0.77 -4.17
C THR A 32 -17.36 0.61 -4.69
N ARG A 33 -17.35 0.78 -6.01
CA ARG A 33 -17.96 1.93 -6.69
C ARG A 33 -19.44 1.65 -6.94
N PHE A 34 -20.28 2.56 -6.51
CA PHE A 34 -21.69 2.59 -6.89
C PHE A 34 -21.82 3.56 -8.07
N ILE A 35 -21.87 3.00 -9.28
CA ILE A 35 -21.82 3.75 -10.55
C ILE A 35 -23.24 4.08 -11.00
N ASP A 36 -23.45 5.33 -11.46
CA ASP A 36 -24.68 5.80 -12.14
C ASP A 36 -24.32 6.69 -13.34
N ASP A 37 -25.33 7.26 -14.02
CA ASP A 37 -25.16 8.11 -15.22
C ASP A 37 -24.33 9.37 -14.97
N ARG A 38 -24.13 9.78 -13.73
CA ARG A 38 -23.42 11.00 -13.35
C ARG A 38 -21.98 10.73 -12.90
N GLY A 39 -21.62 9.45 -12.63
CA GLY A 39 -20.31 9.05 -12.14
C GLY A 39 -20.39 7.91 -11.12
N PHE A 40 -19.76 8.05 -9.97
CA PHE A 40 -19.82 7.03 -8.92
C PHE A 40 -19.78 7.64 -7.51
N PHE A 41 -20.36 6.91 -6.58
CA PHE A 41 -20.18 7.10 -5.14
C PHE A 41 -19.34 5.94 -4.60
N MET A 42 -18.49 6.23 -3.63
CA MET A 42 -17.69 5.24 -2.93
C MET A 42 -17.50 5.65 -1.48
N GLU A 43 -17.80 4.73 -0.57
CA GLU A 43 -17.53 4.91 0.86
C GLU A 43 -16.09 4.47 1.14
N ILE A 44 -15.28 5.36 1.73
CA ILE A 44 -13.87 5.10 2.05
C ILE A 44 -13.58 4.99 3.54
N PHE A 45 -14.45 5.50 4.39
CA PHE A 45 -14.25 5.48 5.84
C PHE A 45 -15.57 5.30 6.58
N ARG A 46 -15.52 4.53 7.68
CA ARG A 46 -16.63 4.35 8.61
C ARG A 46 -16.11 4.18 10.03
N SER A 47 -16.42 5.15 10.91
CA SER A 47 -15.89 5.21 12.29
C SER A 47 -16.54 4.25 13.27
N ARG A 48 -17.76 3.76 12.98
CA ARG A 48 -18.53 2.89 13.89
C ARG A 48 -18.99 1.63 13.17
N ALA A 49 -18.39 0.51 13.55
CA ALA A 49 -18.70 -0.82 13.01
C ALA A 49 -19.92 -1.49 13.66
N ALA A 50 -20.42 -0.95 14.80
CA ALA A 50 -21.29 -1.68 15.71
C ALA A 50 -22.68 -2.05 15.16
N HIS A 51 -23.13 -1.44 14.06
CA HIS A 51 -24.49 -1.66 13.53
C HIS A 51 -24.52 -2.21 12.10
N ASP A 52 -23.39 -2.52 11.51
CA ASP A 52 -23.32 -2.76 10.06
C ASP A 52 -23.25 -4.22 9.62
N GLY A 53 -23.57 -5.15 10.51
CA GLY A 53 -23.89 -6.54 10.14
C GLY A 53 -22.92 -7.21 9.15
N GLY A 54 -21.60 -7.07 9.33
CA GLY A 54 -20.62 -7.79 8.51
C GLY A 54 -20.23 -7.10 7.19
N LYS A 55 -20.51 -5.81 7.01
CA LYS A 55 -20.01 -5.09 5.83
C LYS A 55 -18.47 -5.01 5.83
N PRO A 56 -17.81 -5.29 4.70
CA PRO A 56 -16.35 -5.38 4.62
C PRO A 56 -15.61 -4.13 5.12
N LEU A 57 -16.15 -2.93 4.87
CA LEU A 57 -15.56 -1.68 5.32
C LEU A 57 -15.62 -1.51 6.84
N ALA A 58 -16.76 -1.86 7.46
CA ALA A 58 -16.92 -1.84 8.91
C ALA A 58 -15.96 -2.81 9.59
N GLU A 59 -15.78 -3.99 9.01
CA GLU A 59 -14.85 -5.00 9.48
C GLU A 59 -13.40 -4.58 9.36
N PHE A 60 -13.07 -3.88 8.26
CA PHE A 60 -11.73 -3.34 8.02
C PHE A 60 -11.32 -2.31 9.09
N PHE A 61 -12.27 -1.45 9.50
CA PHE A 61 -12.04 -0.42 10.52
C PHE A 61 -12.35 -0.88 11.96
N ARG A 62 -12.73 -2.14 12.16
CA ARG A 62 -12.99 -2.64 13.51
C ARG A 62 -11.74 -2.55 14.38
N GLY A 63 -11.87 -1.87 15.53
CA GLY A 63 -10.75 -1.63 16.46
C GLY A 63 -9.70 -0.64 15.93
N VAL A 64 -10.01 0.10 14.87
CA VAL A 64 -9.17 1.20 14.39
C VAL A 64 -9.73 2.51 14.93
N ASP A 65 -8.95 3.19 15.74
CA ASP A 65 -9.21 4.57 16.16
C ASP A 65 -8.50 5.51 15.19
N ALA A 66 -9.21 5.96 14.14
CA ALA A 66 -8.66 6.90 13.17
C ALA A 66 -8.64 8.31 13.78
N ALA A 67 -7.49 8.72 14.30
CA ALA A 67 -7.31 9.96 15.05
C ALA A 67 -7.14 11.19 14.15
N GLN A 68 -6.54 11.03 12.97
CA GLN A 68 -6.26 12.12 12.05
C GLN A 68 -6.36 11.64 10.60
N MET A 69 -6.79 12.52 9.70
CA MET A 69 -6.80 12.30 8.26
C MET A 69 -5.93 13.35 7.58
N ASN A 70 -5.10 12.91 6.64
CA ASN A 70 -4.19 13.76 5.90
C ASN A 70 -4.41 13.59 4.40
N TYR A 71 -4.06 14.64 3.65
CA TYR A 71 -4.05 14.65 2.20
C TYR A 71 -2.70 15.14 1.69
N SER A 72 -2.09 14.41 0.76
CA SER A 72 -0.78 14.72 0.22
C SER A 72 -0.79 14.54 -1.30
N ILE A 73 -0.08 15.39 -2.02
CA ILE A 73 0.12 15.28 -3.47
C ILE A 73 1.61 15.20 -3.76
N VAL A 74 1.98 14.33 -4.70
CA VAL A 74 3.26 14.35 -5.39
C VAL A 74 3.01 14.77 -6.83
N ASP A 75 3.63 15.87 -7.23
CA ASP A 75 3.55 16.49 -8.56
C ASP A 75 4.90 16.51 -9.28
N ALA A 76 5.79 15.60 -8.88
CA ALA A 76 7.12 15.43 -9.44
C ALA A 76 7.28 14.05 -10.08
N ASP A 77 7.97 13.99 -11.22
CA ASP A 77 8.29 12.74 -11.89
C ASP A 77 9.40 11.96 -11.17
N ASN A 78 9.36 10.63 -11.28
CA ASN A 78 10.38 9.72 -10.75
C ASN A 78 10.66 9.86 -9.24
N HIS A 79 9.70 10.32 -8.48
CA HIS A 79 9.84 10.51 -7.04
C HIS A 79 9.45 9.25 -6.27
N ILE A 80 10.15 8.98 -5.16
CA ILE A 80 9.78 7.94 -4.19
C ILE A 80 9.54 8.65 -2.86
N LYS A 81 8.35 8.47 -2.28
CA LYS A 81 8.06 8.88 -0.90
C LYS A 81 8.23 7.68 0.04
N GLY A 82 9.26 7.70 0.85
CA GLY A 82 9.57 6.63 1.82
C GLY A 82 11.06 6.28 1.77
N LEU A 83 11.54 5.22 2.44
CA LEU A 83 10.74 4.45 3.38
C LEU A 83 10.70 5.12 4.74
N HIS A 84 9.59 4.98 5.43
CA HIS A 84 9.49 5.35 6.84
C HIS A 84 8.68 4.29 7.60
N TYR A 85 8.76 4.31 8.91
CA TYR A 85 7.95 3.47 9.77
C TYR A 85 7.58 4.22 11.04
N HIS A 86 6.56 3.71 11.71
CA HIS A 86 6.06 4.21 12.98
C HIS A 86 6.19 3.14 14.05
N LEU A 87 6.34 3.53 15.32
CA LEU A 87 6.38 2.58 16.44
C LEU A 87 5.01 2.36 17.07
N LYS A 88 4.11 3.32 16.95
CA LYS A 88 2.78 3.33 17.60
C LYS A 88 1.63 3.49 16.62
N GLN A 89 1.88 4.16 15.51
CA GLN A 89 0.87 4.55 14.53
C GLN A 89 0.67 3.47 13.48
N ASP A 90 -0.59 3.15 13.19
CA ASP A 90 -0.98 2.49 11.93
C ASP A 90 -1.37 3.54 10.90
N ASP A 91 -1.01 3.31 9.65
CA ASP A 91 -1.45 4.08 8.50
C ASP A 91 -2.51 3.33 7.70
N ILE A 92 -3.52 4.04 7.20
CA ILE A 92 -4.51 3.51 6.25
C ILE A 92 -4.50 4.39 5.01
N TRP A 93 -3.96 3.87 3.91
CA TRP A 93 -3.73 4.59 2.67
C TRP A 93 -4.81 4.34 1.63
N PHE A 94 -5.21 5.42 0.95
CA PHE A 94 -6.09 5.40 -0.21
C PHE A 94 -5.58 6.35 -1.28
N PHE A 95 -5.44 5.86 -2.51
CA PHE A 95 -5.06 6.67 -3.68
C PHE A 95 -6.32 6.99 -4.49
N PRO A 96 -6.90 8.19 -4.32
CA PRO A 96 -8.13 8.58 -5.00
C PRO A 96 -7.91 8.69 -6.51
N PRO A 97 -8.90 8.32 -7.34
CA PRO A 97 -8.80 8.51 -8.78
C PRO A 97 -8.53 9.98 -9.16
N PRO A 98 -7.71 10.24 -10.21
CA PRO A 98 -7.08 9.29 -11.13
C PRO A 98 -5.73 8.74 -10.64
N SER A 99 -5.33 8.99 -9.41
CA SER A 99 -4.03 8.61 -8.86
C SER A 99 -3.78 7.11 -8.91
N LYS A 100 -2.53 6.73 -9.15
CA LYS A 100 -2.04 5.36 -9.12
C LYS A 100 -0.65 5.33 -8.48
N ALA A 101 -0.39 4.38 -7.62
CA ALA A 101 0.89 4.24 -6.94
C ALA A 101 1.30 2.77 -6.78
N LYS A 102 2.61 2.56 -6.73
CA LYS A 102 3.24 1.32 -6.28
C LYS A 102 3.67 1.52 -4.83
N ILE A 103 3.02 0.81 -3.92
CA ILE A 103 3.36 0.78 -2.49
C ILE A 103 4.37 -0.33 -2.27
N VAL A 104 5.43 -0.06 -1.52
CA VAL A 104 6.40 -1.04 -1.07
C VAL A 104 6.36 -1.10 0.45
N LEU A 105 6.24 -2.32 0.98
CA LEU A 105 6.17 -2.64 2.39
C LEU A 105 7.34 -3.56 2.73
N TYR A 106 7.96 -3.35 3.89
CA TYR A 106 9.06 -4.15 4.40
C TYR A 106 8.89 -4.40 5.90
N ASP A 107 8.80 -5.65 6.30
CA ASP A 107 8.61 -6.02 7.70
C ASP A 107 9.95 -5.99 8.45
N ILE A 108 10.15 -4.97 9.26
CA ILE A 108 11.36 -4.77 10.05
C ILE A 108 11.18 -5.13 11.54
N ARG A 109 10.02 -5.66 11.92
CA ARG A 109 9.70 -6.05 13.30
C ARG A 109 10.48 -7.29 13.71
N LYS A 110 11.15 -7.21 14.86
CA LYS A 110 12.05 -8.27 15.38
C LYS A 110 11.34 -9.62 15.57
N ASP A 111 10.12 -9.58 16.12
CA ASP A 111 9.39 -10.77 16.56
C ASP A 111 8.20 -11.11 15.60
N SER A 112 8.20 -10.54 14.41
CA SER A 112 7.18 -10.84 13.40
C SER A 112 7.44 -12.18 12.71
N PRO A 113 6.40 -13.00 12.45
CA PRO A 113 6.54 -14.23 11.66
C PRO A 113 6.96 -13.96 10.21
N THR A 114 6.76 -12.72 9.73
CA THR A 114 7.15 -12.29 8.37
C THR A 114 8.33 -11.32 8.38
N ARG A 115 9.15 -11.33 9.44
CA ARG A 115 10.36 -10.49 9.52
C ARG A 115 11.22 -10.64 8.28
N GLY A 116 11.59 -9.52 7.68
CA GLY A 116 12.41 -9.48 6.46
C GLY A 116 11.62 -9.68 5.16
N ALA A 117 10.34 -10.02 5.23
CA ALA A 117 9.49 -10.11 4.05
C ALA A 117 9.18 -8.73 3.48
N THR A 118 9.05 -8.68 2.15
CA THR A 118 8.61 -7.50 1.40
C THR A 118 7.29 -7.78 0.72
N GLN A 119 6.47 -6.75 0.55
CA GLN A 119 5.22 -6.85 -0.18
C GLN A 119 5.05 -5.61 -1.07
N VAL A 120 4.62 -5.83 -2.30
CA VAL A 120 4.30 -4.76 -3.26
C VAL A 120 2.80 -4.74 -3.50
N VAL A 121 2.21 -3.55 -3.42
CA VAL A 121 0.79 -3.33 -3.70
C VAL A 121 0.67 -2.21 -4.73
N VAL A 122 -0.02 -2.46 -5.84
CA VAL A 122 -0.40 -1.40 -6.78
C VAL A 122 -1.83 -0.98 -6.46
N ALA A 123 -2.00 0.27 -6.06
CA ALA A 123 -3.28 0.87 -5.68
C ALA A 123 -3.62 2.08 -6.56
N GLY A 124 -4.91 2.37 -6.69
CA GLY A 124 -5.40 3.41 -7.60
C GLY A 124 -5.46 2.98 -9.07
N GLY A 125 -5.77 3.90 -9.99
CA GLY A 125 -5.90 3.59 -11.41
C GLY A 125 -6.96 2.53 -11.72
N GLY A 126 -8.08 2.54 -10.99
CA GLY A 126 -9.15 1.55 -11.10
C GLY A 126 -9.09 0.43 -10.05
N LYS A 127 -8.00 0.30 -9.32
CA LYS A 127 -7.89 -0.53 -8.12
C LYS A 127 -8.08 0.33 -6.87
N ASP A 128 -9.33 0.52 -6.47
CA ASP A 128 -9.67 1.32 -5.29
C ASP A 128 -9.45 0.49 -4.03
N LEU A 129 -8.26 0.61 -3.47
CA LEU A 129 -7.82 -0.17 -2.31
C LEU A 129 -7.64 0.73 -1.09
N LEU A 130 -8.13 0.28 0.06
CA LEU A 130 -7.59 0.69 1.36
C LEU A 130 -6.47 -0.27 1.74
N VAL A 131 -5.34 0.28 2.16
CA VAL A 131 -4.18 -0.49 2.61
C VAL A 131 -3.85 -0.05 4.03
N ARG A 132 -4.13 -0.92 5.03
CA ARG A 132 -3.71 -0.70 6.42
C ARG A 132 -2.32 -1.26 6.61
N ILE A 133 -1.44 -0.42 7.11
CA ILE A 133 -0.04 -0.69 7.36
C ILE A 133 0.17 -0.58 8.87
N PRO A 134 0.47 -1.68 9.58
CA PRO A 134 0.63 -1.64 11.02
C PRO A 134 1.97 -1.00 11.43
N ALA A 135 2.02 -0.51 12.66
CA ALA A 135 3.26 -0.05 13.29
C ALA A 135 4.40 -1.09 13.12
N GLY A 136 5.62 -0.59 12.91
CA GLY A 136 6.81 -1.40 12.70
C GLY A 136 6.98 -1.99 11.29
N VAL A 137 6.06 -1.75 10.36
CA VAL A 137 6.25 -2.08 8.93
C VAL A 137 6.77 -0.85 8.23
N ALA A 138 7.99 -0.93 7.68
CA ALA A 138 8.54 0.15 6.86
C ALA A 138 7.79 0.23 5.53
N HIS A 139 7.43 1.43 5.12
CA HIS A 139 6.58 1.63 3.97
C HIS A 139 6.87 2.93 3.21
N GLY A 140 6.50 2.92 1.96
CA GLY A 140 6.61 4.07 1.06
C GLY A 140 5.88 3.79 -0.24
N TYR A 141 5.87 4.77 -1.15
CA TYR A 141 5.28 4.58 -2.45
C TYR A 141 6.03 5.33 -3.56
N ARG A 142 5.97 4.76 -4.75
CA ARG A 142 6.34 5.41 -6.01
C ARG A 142 5.06 5.81 -6.74
N PRO A 143 4.84 7.11 -7.05
CA PRO A 143 3.78 7.54 -7.95
C PRO A 143 3.89 6.85 -9.31
N LEU A 144 2.76 6.42 -9.86
CA LEU A 144 2.62 5.89 -11.22
C LEU A 144 1.76 6.83 -12.10
N THR A 145 1.28 7.92 -11.53
CA THR A 145 0.62 9.05 -12.19
C THR A 145 1.21 10.35 -11.69
N ASN A 146 1.19 11.40 -12.51
CA ASN A 146 1.59 12.74 -12.12
C ASN A 146 0.45 13.72 -12.48
N PRO A 147 -0.16 14.44 -11.50
CA PRO A 147 0.06 14.31 -10.06
C PRO A 147 -0.47 13.00 -9.46
N CYS A 148 0.03 12.63 -8.29
CA CYS A 148 -0.45 11.49 -7.51
C CYS A 148 -0.87 11.94 -6.11
N ALA A 149 -2.14 11.81 -5.80
CA ALA A 149 -2.72 12.13 -4.51
C ALA A 149 -2.79 10.90 -3.61
N LEU A 150 -2.51 11.10 -2.33
CA LEU A 150 -2.71 10.13 -1.26
C LEU A 150 -3.61 10.77 -0.19
N LEU A 151 -4.73 10.14 0.10
CA LEU A 151 -5.54 10.36 1.28
C LEU A 151 -5.19 9.26 2.30
N TYR A 152 -4.88 9.63 3.54
CA TYR A 152 -4.54 8.62 4.53
C TYR A 152 -5.03 8.97 5.92
N PHE A 153 -5.47 7.94 6.63
CA PHE A 153 -5.85 8.01 8.03
C PHE A 153 -4.71 7.46 8.87
N VAL A 154 -4.54 8.02 10.06
CA VAL A 154 -3.54 7.59 11.04
C VAL A 154 -4.19 7.39 12.41
N THR A 155 -3.67 6.46 13.19
CA THR A 155 -4.23 6.09 14.50
C THR A 155 -3.66 6.93 15.64
N VAL A 156 -2.67 7.78 15.37
CA VAL A 156 -2.06 8.69 16.34
C VAL A 156 -2.08 10.10 15.77
N VAL A 157 -2.47 11.09 16.57
CA VAL A 157 -2.39 12.51 16.17
C VAL A 157 -0.92 12.91 16.08
N PHE A 158 -0.56 13.60 15.00
CA PHE A 158 0.80 14.09 14.80
C PHE A 158 1.18 15.12 15.88
N ASP A 159 2.29 14.88 16.56
CA ASP A 159 2.91 15.81 17.51
C ASP A 159 4.29 16.21 17.00
N PRO A 160 4.50 17.48 16.59
CA PRO A 160 5.80 17.93 16.09
C PRO A 160 6.91 17.95 17.18
N ALA A 161 6.52 17.94 18.47
CA ALA A 161 7.46 17.87 19.58
C ALA A 161 7.95 16.45 19.88
N SER A 162 7.17 15.43 19.42
CA SER A 162 7.50 14.01 19.63
C SER A 162 7.03 13.18 18.45
N PRO A 163 7.60 13.37 17.25
CA PRO A 163 7.13 12.71 16.03
C PRO A 163 7.41 11.20 16.08
N ASP A 164 6.39 10.39 15.78
CA ASP A 164 6.50 8.94 15.63
C ASP A 164 6.77 8.56 14.17
N GLU A 165 7.82 9.14 13.56
CA GLU A 165 8.22 8.84 12.19
C GLU A 165 9.73 8.63 12.10
N TYR A 166 10.13 7.45 11.63
CA TYR A 166 11.52 7.03 11.51
C TYR A 166 11.84 6.69 10.06
N ARG A 167 13.02 7.07 9.58
CA ARG A 167 13.43 6.90 8.18
C ARG A 167 14.28 5.67 7.97
N VAL A 168 14.00 4.95 6.89
CA VAL A 168 14.85 3.92 6.31
C VAL A 168 15.28 4.40 4.91
N ALA A 169 16.50 4.09 4.49
CA ALA A 169 16.97 4.44 3.15
C ALA A 169 16.04 3.81 2.10
N TRP A 170 15.53 4.62 1.17
CA TRP A 170 14.63 4.15 0.10
C TRP A 170 15.31 3.12 -0.81
N ASP A 171 16.65 3.20 -0.95
CA ASP A 171 17.51 2.30 -1.73
C ASP A 171 18.10 1.15 -0.89
N HIS A 172 17.55 0.90 0.30
CA HIS A 172 17.95 -0.24 1.12
C HIS A 172 17.92 -1.54 0.28
N PRO A 173 18.95 -2.41 0.36
CA PRO A 173 19.10 -3.60 -0.49
C PRO A 173 17.86 -4.50 -0.56
N ALA A 174 17.08 -4.59 0.51
CA ALA A 174 15.86 -5.41 0.54
C ALA A 174 14.72 -4.87 -0.33
N VAL A 175 14.75 -3.59 -0.73
CA VAL A 175 13.59 -2.94 -1.38
C VAL A 175 13.94 -2.15 -2.64
N ARG A 176 15.20 -1.80 -2.88
CA ARG A 176 15.61 -0.92 -3.98
C ARG A 176 15.10 -1.37 -5.35
N ASP A 177 15.14 -2.67 -5.62
CA ASP A 177 14.76 -3.24 -6.92
C ASP A 177 13.22 -3.33 -7.06
N LEU A 178 12.48 -3.22 -5.94
CA LEU A 178 11.01 -3.23 -5.92
C LEU A 178 10.39 -1.94 -6.45
N TRP A 179 11.16 -0.86 -6.49
CA TRP A 179 10.68 0.42 -7.04
C TRP A 179 10.62 0.44 -8.56
N GLU A 180 11.33 -0.45 -9.23
CA GLU A 180 11.35 -0.50 -10.69
C GLU A 180 9.98 -0.85 -11.26
N ILE A 181 9.69 -0.30 -12.45
CA ILE A 181 8.52 -0.67 -13.24
C ILE A 181 9.06 -1.66 -14.29
N PRO A 182 8.79 -2.97 -14.15
CA PRO A 182 9.29 -3.94 -15.09
C PRO A 182 8.68 -3.70 -16.48
N ASN A 183 9.51 -3.74 -17.50
CA ASN A 183 9.08 -3.89 -18.88
C ASN A 183 8.61 -5.34 -19.02
N GLY A 184 7.30 -5.52 -19.15
CA GLY A 184 6.63 -6.83 -19.12
C GLY A 184 6.74 -7.66 -20.36
#